data_b2c50fb1bbbbf63f3a5e4744c38c8845
#
_entry.id   b2c50fb1bbbbf63f3a5e4744c38c8845
#
_cell.length_a   1.000
_cell.length_b   1.000
_cell.length_c   1.000
_cell.angle_alpha   90.00
_cell.angle_beta   90.00
_cell.angle_gamma   90.00
#
_symmetry.space_group_name_H-M   'P 1'
#
loop_
_entity.id
_entity.type
_entity.pdbx_description
1 polymer ?
#
loop_
_entity_poly.entity_id
_entity_poly.type
_entity_poly.pdbx_seq_one_letter_code
_entity_poly.pdbx_strand_id
1 'polypeptide(L)'
;MRNEGRKINDVEVPVPGPPVGWTPPPEPTPEKLREDALVHLSRIDSRRATESLIRDGWDDERIAALQDVHVGNVKAVRERMKAEGTGCPVTPKELGWRRAAGQISDQEMMERLRSWPYTFSRLVVDAIDYGDWDDVIWLRNNFYISREEFGELKSITDEMPRRTDVF
;
A
#
# COMPACT_ATOMS: atom_id res chain seq x y z
N MET A 1 -21.05 -20.21 -2.52
CA MET A 1 -20.35 -19.20 -1.70
C MET A 1 -21.31 -18.66 -0.65
N ARG A 2 -21.07 -18.90 0.62
CA ARG A 2 -21.87 -18.31 1.69
C ARG A 2 -21.46 -16.85 1.85
N ASN A 3 -22.40 -15.92 1.63
CA ASN A 3 -22.26 -14.52 2.00
C ASN A 3 -22.23 -14.45 3.55
N GLU A 4 -21.06 -14.22 4.13
CA GLU A 4 -20.98 -13.90 5.55
C GLU A 4 -21.38 -12.44 5.73
N GLY A 5 -22.58 -12.22 6.28
CA GLY A 5 -23.11 -10.90 6.59
C GLY A 5 -22.31 -10.20 7.68
N ARG A 6 -22.16 -8.88 7.58
CA ARG A 6 -21.63 -8.03 8.66
C ARG A 6 -22.63 -7.93 9.79
N LYS A 7 -22.21 -8.23 11.01
CA LYS A 7 -23.01 -7.98 12.21
C LYS A 7 -22.81 -6.54 12.68
N ILE A 8 -23.90 -5.79 12.72
CA ILE A 8 -23.96 -4.50 13.39
C ILE A 8 -25.06 -4.62 14.44
N ASN A 9 -24.71 -4.49 15.71
CA ASN A 9 -25.64 -4.59 16.87
C ASN A 9 -26.52 -5.86 16.87
N ASP A 10 -25.91 -7.03 16.66
CA ASP A 10 -26.58 -8.35 16.62
C ASP A 10 -27.66 -8.52 15.55
N VAL A 11 -27.80 -7.58 14.63
CA VAL A 11 -28.66 -7.72 13.46
C VAL A 11 -27.80 -8.09 12.25
N GLU A 12 -28.02 -9.27 11.68
CA GLU A 12 -27.43 -9.63 10.40
C GLU A 12 -28.07 -8.76 9.31
N VAL A 13 -27.29 -7.79 8.82
CA VAL A 13 -27.69 -7.03 7.63
C VAL A 13 -27.23 -7.83 6.41
N PRO A 14 -28.14 -8.35 5.57
CA PRO A 14 -27.76 -9.07 4.37
C PRO A 14 -26.99 -8.12 3.44
N VAL A 15 -25.76 -8.50 3.08
CA VAL A 15 -25.02 -7.76 2.05
C VAL A 15 -25.76 -8.00 0.73
N PRO A 16 -26.26 -6.96 0.05
CA PRO A 16 -26.90 -7.14 -1.24
C PRO A 16 -25.94 -7.81 -2.20
N GLY A 17 -26.41 -8.88 -2.84
CA GLY A 17 -25.66 -9.54 -3.90
C GLY A 17 -25.41 -8.58 -5.10
N PRO A 18 -24.46 -8.91 -5.97
CA PRO A 18 -24.23 -8.09 -7.15
C PRO A 18 -25.52 -8.00 -8.00
N PRO A 19 -25.73 -6.87 -8.70
CA PRO A 19 -26.89 -6.70 -9.57
C PRO A 19 -27.01 -7.85 -10.58
N VAL A 20 -28.25 -8.19 -10.96
CA VAL A 20 -28.49 -9.21 -11.99
C VAL A 20 -27.78 -8.80 -13.27
N GLY A 21 -26.95 -9.71 -13.81
CA GLY A 21 -26.13 -9.45 -15.01
C GLY A 21 -24.77 -8.82 -14.75
N TRP A 22 -24.40 -8.53 -13.48
CA TRP A 22 -23.05 -8.09 -13.17
C TRP A 22 -22.06 -9.26 -13.30
N THR A 23 -21.04 -9.07 -14.11
CA THR A 23 -19.88 -9.96 -14.18
C THR A 23 -18.67 -9.23 -13.60
N PRO A 24 -17.86 -9.87 -12.75
CA PRO A 24 -16.65 -9.25 -12.26
C PRO A 24 -15.74 -8.89 -13.45
N PRO A 25 -15.03 -7.77 -13.40
CA PRO A 25 -14.05 -7.44 -14.43
C PRO A 25 -13.02 -8.58 -14.54
N PRO A 26 -12.50 -8.84 -15.73
CA PRO A 26 -11.49 -9.86 -15.92
C PRO A 26 -10.24 -9.54 -15.10
N GLU A 27 -9.57 -10.57 -14.59
CA GLU A 27 -8.30 -10.39 -13.90
C GLU A 27 -7.28 -9.74 -14.86
N PRO A 28 -6.49 -8.77 -14.36
CA PRO A 28 -5.47 -8.14 -15.18
C PRO A 28 -4.38 -9.14 -15.57
N THR A 29 -3.83 -8.99 -16.76
CA THR A 29 -2.69 -9.81 -17.20
C THR A 29 -1.43 -9.48 -16.40
N PRO A 30 -0.46 -10.40 -16.28
CA PRO A 30 0.83 -10.12 -15.63
C PRO A 30 1.55 -8.90 -16.24
N GLU A 31 1.45 -8.72 -17.57
CA GLU A 31 2.03 -7.57 -18.27
C GLU A 31 1.38 -6.27 -17.82
N LYS A 32 0.06 -6.25 -17.67
CA LYS A 32 -0.67 -5.07 -17.21
C LYS A 32 -0.32 -4.73 -15.76
N LEU A 33 -0.25 -5.73 -14.88
CA LEU A 33 0.18 -5.53 -13.50
C LEU A 33 1.61 -4.97 -13.42
N ARG A 34 2.50 -5.45 -14.28
CA ARG A 34 3.88 -4.95 -14.36
C ARG A 34 3.93 -3.50 -14.82
N GLU A 35 3.19 -3.14 -15.87
CA GLU A 35 3.13 -1.76 -16.36
C GLU A 35 2.63 -0.80 -15.27
N ASP A 36 1.53 -1.15 -14.62
CA ASP A 36 0.95 -0.34 -13.54
C ASP A 36 1.91 -0.22 -12.36
N ALA A 37 2.56 -1.32 -11.98
CA ALA A 37 3.57 -1.32 -10.92
C ALA A 37 4.74 -0.39 -11.24
N LEU A 38 5.26 -0.42 -12.47
CA LEU A 38 6.36 0.45 -12.89
C LEU A 38 6.00 1.94 -12.80
N VAL A 39 4.76 2.31 -13.13
CA VAL A 39 4.28 3.70 -12.97
C VAL A 39 4.32 4.13 -11.50
N HIS A 40 3.83 3.28 -10.58
CA HIS A 40 3.85 3.59 -9.15
C HIS A 40 5.27 3.67 -8.60
N LEU A 41 6.12 2.71 -8.96
CA LEU A 41 7.51 2.64 -8.51
C LEU A 41 8.33 3.82 -9.03
N SER A 42 8.12 4.26 -10.27
CA SER A 42 8.76 5.45 -10.81
C SER A 42 8.54 6.69 -9.95
N ARG A 43 7.33 6.88 -9.44
CA ARG A 43 6.98 8.00 -8.55
C ARG A 43 7.67 7.88 -7.18
N ILE A 44 7.69 6.68 -6.62
CA ILE A 44 8.36 6.40 -5.32
C ILE A 44 9.85 6.61 -5.44
N ASP A 45 10.47 6.04 -6.46
CA ASP A 45 11.91 6.10 -6.67
C ASP A 45 12.37 7.52 -6.98
N SER A 46 11.60 8.27 -7.78
CA SER A 46 11.85 9.70 -8.04
C SER A 46 11.76 10.52 -6.75
N ARG A 47 10.75 10.30 -5.92
CA ARG A 47 10.63 10.97 -4.61
C ARG A 47 11.83 10.67 -3.71
N ARG A 48 12.24 9.40 -3.60
CA ARG A 48 13.40 9.01 -2.78
C ARG A 48 14.71 9.60 -3.30
N ALA A 49 14.87 9.68 -4.62
CA ALA A 49 16.02 10.35 -5.22
C ALA A 49 16.06 11.84 -4.84
N THR A 50 14.91 12.53 -4.92
CA THR A 50 14.77 13.92 -4.46
C THR A 50 15.12 14.07 -2.98
N GLU A 51 14.57 13.20 -2.13
CA GLU A 51 14.84 13.18 -0.67
C GLU A 51 16.33 12.97 -0.36
N SER A 52 17.01 12.10 -1.11
CA SER A 52 18.45 11.88 -0.97
C SER A 52 19.25 13.15 -1.29
N LEU A 53 18.96 13.79 -2.41
CA LEU A 53 19.63 15.03 -2.80
C LEU A 53 19.39 16.16 -1.78
N ILE A 54 18.19 16.25 -1.22
CA ILE A 54 17.86 17.19 -0.15
C ILE A 54 18.71 16.93 1.10
N ARG A 55 18.86 15.67 1.51
CA ARG A 55 19.72 15.29 2.65
C ARG A 55 21.18 15.59 2.41
N ASP A 56 21.63 15.46 1.16
CA ASP A 56 22.99 15.79 0.73
C ASP A 56 23.24 17.31 0.63
N GLY A 57 22.23 18.12 0.96
CA GLY A 57 22.35 19.59 1.04
C GLY A 57 22.21 20.31 -0.29
N TRP A 58 21.67 19.68 -1.32
CA TRP A 58 21.44 20.34 -2.61
C TRP A 58 20.30 21.36 -2.50
N ASP A 59 20.42 22.47 -3.23
CA ASP A 59 19.34 23.45 -3.35
C ASP A 59 18.23 22.97 -4.31
N ASP A 60 17.04 23.56 -4.16
CA ASP A 60 15.84 23.12 -4.87
C ASP A 60 15.95 23.33 -6.38
N GLU A 61 16.55 24.42 -6.81
CA GLU A 61 16.73 24.77 -8.23
C GLU A 61 17.67 23.77 -8.91
N ARG A 62 18.75 23.39 -8.24
CA ARG A 62 19.71 22.42 -8.77
C ARG A 62 19.11 21.02 -8.86
N ILE A 63 18.33 20.60 -7.85
CA ILE A 63 17.62 19.32 -7.87
C ILE A 63 16.60 19.31 -9.00
N ALA A 64 15.80 20.37 -9.13
CA ALA A 64 14.80 20.51 -10.18
C ALA A 64 15.41 20.40 -11.58
N ALA A 65 16.54 21.08 -11.80
CA ALA A 65 17.26 21.02 -13.08
C ALA A 65 17.82 19.61 -13.36
N LEU A 66 18.39 18.95 -12.35
CA LEU A 66 18.95 17.60 -12.50
C LEU A 66 17.88 16.56 -12.85
N GLN A 67 16.70 16.66 -12.26
CA GLN A 67 15.61 15.70 -12.41
C GLN A 67 14.60 16.08 -13.49
N ASP A 68 14.79 17.23 -14.15
CA ASP A 68 13.86 17.79 -15.14
C ASP A 68 12.41 17.88 -14.59
N VAL A 69 12.28 18.45 -13.40
CA VAL A 69 11.00 18.67 -12.74
C VAL A 69 10.82 20.14 -12.35
N HIS A 70 9.57 20.54 -12.11
CA HIS A 70 9.31 21.89 -11.61
C HIS A 70 9.84 22.05 -10.18
N VAL A 71 10.48 23.19 -9.88
CA VAL A 71 11.07 23.48 -8.55
C VAL A 71 10.02 23.37 -7.41
N GLY A 72 8.77 23.68 -7.68
CA GLY A 72 7.67 23.52 -6.74
C GLY A 72 7.48 22.08 -6.25
N ASN A 73 7.78 21.07 -7.10
CA ASN A 73 7.72 19.67 -6.72
C ASN A 73 8.80 19.34 -5.70
N VAL A 74 10.01 19.86 -5.88
CA VAL A 74 11.13 19.67 -4.93
C VAL A 74 10.81 20.34 -3.58
N LYS A 75 10.30 21.57 -3.61
CA LYS A 75 9.86 22.29 -2.41
C LYS A 75 8.79 21.52 -1.63
N ALA A 76 7.82 20.94 -2.34
CA ALA A 76 6.77 20.12 -1.72
C ALA A 76 7.36 18.87 -1.02
N VAL A 77 8.35 18.21 -1.62
CA VAL A 77 9.04 17.07 -0.98
C VAL A 77 9.79 17.55 0.27
N ARG A 78 10.52 18.65 0.20
CA ARG A 78 11.26 19.22 1.35
C ARG A 78 10.33 19.56 2.52
N GLU A 79 9.21 20.22 2.26
CA GLU A 79 8.23 20.56 3.28
C GLU A 79 7.62 19.30 3.93
N ARG A 80 7.33 18.27 3.12
CA ARG A 80 6.84 16.99 3.62
C ARG A 80 7.87 16.28 4.50
N MET A 81 9.15 16.27 4.11
CA MET A 81 10.22 15.71 4.93
C MET A 81 10.32 16.42 6.29
N LYS A 82 10.14 17.76 6.32
CA LYS A 82 10.12 18.51 7.60
C LYS A 82 8.91 18.15 8.46
N ALA A 83 7.74 18.01 7.86
CA ALA A 83 6.50 17.71 8.57
C ALA A 83 6.45 16.26 9.09
N GLU A 84 6.88 15.30 8.29
CA GLU A 84 6.85 13.86 8.60
C GLU A 84 8.07 13.41 9.41
N GLY A 85 9.17 14.17 9.44
CA GLY A 85 10.42 13.85 10.13
C GLY A 85 11.20 12.66 9.56
N THR A 86 10.61 11.96 8.57
CA THR A 86 11.19 10.79 7.90
C THR A 86 10.99 10.91 6.40
N GLY A 87 11.77 10.16 5.62
CA GLY A 87 11.58 10.05 4.18
C GLY A 87 10.42 9.12 3.80
N CYS A 88 10.28 8.85 2.51
CA CYS A 88 9.31 7.92 1.97
C CYS A 88 9.60 6.47 2.43
N PRO A 89 8.86 5.92 3.40
CA PRO A 89 9.10 4.56 3.89
C PRO A 89 8.70 3.52 2.85
N VAL A 90 9.25 2.32 2.98
CA VAL A 90 8.75 1.15 2.25
C VAL A 90 7.40 0.75 2.84
N THR A 91 6.46 0.36 2.01
CA THR A 91 5.13 -0.09 2.41
C THR A 91 4.87 -1.51 1.91
N PRO A 92 3.92 -2.27 2.50
CA PRO A 92 3.51 -3.57 1.96
C PRO A 92 3.06 -3.48 0.50
N LYS A 93 2.36 -2.43 0.13
CA LYS A 93 1.90 -2.19 -1.25
C LYS A 93 3.08 -2.08 -2.23
N GLU A 94 4.14 -1.38 -1.83
CA GLU A 94 5.35 -1.27 -2.64
C GLU A 94 6.00 -2.63 -2.90
N LEU A 95 6.01 -3.53 -1.93
CA LEU A 95 6.56 -4.88 -2.12
C LEU A 95 5.81 -5.65 -3.22
N GLY A 96 4.49 -5.54 -3.26
CA GLY A 96 3.68 -6.11 -4.34
C GLY A 96 4.02 -5.53 -5.71
N TRP A 97 4.20 -4.22 -5.80
CA TRP A 97 4.63 -3.58 -7.05
C TRP A 97 6.03 -3.99 -7.48
N ARG A 98 6.99 -4.09 -6.54
CA ARG A 98 8.36 -4.51 -6.87
C ARG A 98 8.41 -5.95 -7.36
N ARG A 99 7.59 -6.85 -6.81
CA ARG A 99 7.43 -8.20 -7.33
C ARG A 99 6.86 -8.20 -8.74
N ALA A 100 5.74 -7.49 -8.98
CA ALA A 100 5.11 -7.42 -10.29
C ALA A 100 6.05 -6.82 -11.34
N ALA A 101 6.90 -5.87 -10.97
CA ALA A 101 7.93 -5.29 -11.82
C ALA A 101 9.14 -6.22 -12.05
N GLY A 102 9.24 -7.35 -11.33
CA GLY A 102 10.38 -8.27 -11.40
C GLY A 102 11.63 -7.78 -10.68
N GLN A 103 11.50 -6.82 -9.76
CA GLN A 103 12.62 -6.24 -9.00
C GLN A 103 12.96 -7.05 -7.75
N ILE A 104 12.01 -7.80 -7.21
CA ILE A 104 12.20 -8.75 -6.12
C ILE A 104 11.51 -10.07 -6.46
N SER A 105 11.95 -11.16 -5.84
CA SER A 105 11.35 -12.48 -6.03
C SER A 105 10.06 -12.65 -5.22
N ASP A 106 9.26 -13.68 -5.57
CA ASP A 106 8.10 -14.09 -4.78
C ASP A 106 8.48 -14.42 -3.35
N GLN A 107 9.58 -15.14 -3.17
CA GLN A 107 10.10 -15.53 -1.87
C GLN A 107 10.46 -14.30 -1.04
N GLU A 108 11.22 -13.37 -1.59
CA GLU A 108 11.63 -12.15 -0.89
C GLU A 108 10.43 -11.31 -0.47
N MET A 109 9.46 -11.12 -1.36
CA MET A 109 8.23 -10.40 -1.03
C MET A 109 7.51 -11.06 0.15
N MET A 110 7.28 -12.36 0.09
CA MET A 110 6.55 -13.09 1.12
C MET A 110 7.28 -13.13 2.45
N GLU A 111 8.60 -13.30 2.47
CA GLU A 111 9.41 -13.22 3.69
C GLU A 111 9.27 -11.87 4.38
N ARG A 112 9.33 -10.78 3.62
CA ARG A 112 9.17 -9.42 4.14
C ARG A 112 7.75 -9.16 4.63
N LEU A 113 6.73 -9.62 3.91
CA LEU A 113 5.33 -9.47 4.32
C LEU A 113 5.00 -10.31 5.57
N ARG A 114 5.56 -11.52 5.73
CA ARG A 114 5.36 -12.35 6.94
C ARG A 114 5.94 -11.72 8.20
N SER A 115 7.06 -11.03 8.08
CA SER A 115 7.73 -10.37 9.21
C SER A 115 7.31 -8.92 9.41
N TRP A 116 6.33 -8.42 8.64
CA TRP A 116 5.90 -7.04 8.71
C TRP A 116 5.20 -6.74 10.04
N PRO A 117 5.55 -5.64 10.73
CA PRO A 117 4.89 -5.23 11.96
C PRO A 117 3.57 -4.51 11.66
N TYR A 118 2.56 -5.26 11.24
CA TYR A 118 1.30 -4.71 10.77
C TYR A 118 0.62 -3.81 11.80
N THR A 119 0.15 -2.67 11.31
CA THR A 119 -0.86 -1.83 11.96
C THR A 119 -2.20 -2.06 11.30
N PHE A 120 -3.28 -1.85 12.05
CA PHE A 120 -4.65 -2.06 11.57
C PHE A 120 -5.42 -0.75 11.57
N SER A 121 -6.38 -0.62 10.65
CA SER A 121 -7.27 0.54 10.61
C SER A 121 -8.01 0.69 11.92
N ARG A 122 -8.17 1.94 12.34
CA ARG A 122 -8.98 2.32 13.49
C ARG A 122 -9.90 3.49 13.15
N LEU A 123 -11.06 3.54 13.79
CA LEU A 123 -11.91 4.72 13.74
C LEU A 123 -11.34 5.75 14.73
N VAL A 124 -11.03 6.91 14.19
CA VAL A 124 -10.72 8.12 14.96
C VAL A 124 -11.90 9.06 14.77
N VAL A 125 -12.15 9.97 15.69
CA VAL A 125 -13.28 10.88 15.60
C VAL A 125 -13.39 11.47 14.19
N ASP A 126 -14.48 11.16 13.50
CA ASP A 126 -14.81 11.57 12.13
C ASP A 126 -13.83 11.16 11.00
N ALA A 127 -12.90 10.24 11.24
CA ALA A 127 -11.95 9.76 10.23
C ALA A 127 -11.61 8.27 10.39
N ILE A 128 -11.07 7.67 9.33
CA ILE A 128 -10.45 6.34 9.38
C ILE A 128 -8.94 6.54 9.30
N ASP A 129 -8.25 6.05 10.30
CA ASP A 129 -6.78 5.94 10.30
C ASP A 129 -6.43 4.57 9.71
N TYR A 130 -5.88 4.57 8.49
CA TYR A 130 -5.54 3.34 7.76
C TYR A 130 -4.23 2.75 8.28
N GLY A 131 -4.20 1.42 8.44
CA GLY A 131 -3.01 0.69 8.83
C GLY A 131 -2.32 0.01 7.64
N ASP A 132 -1.13 -0.52 7.88
CA ASP A 132 -0.35 -1.25 6.85
C ASP A 132 -1.07 -2.51 6.35
N TRP A 133 -1.96 -3.10 7.16
CA TRP A 133 -2.76 -4.24 6.74
C TRP A 133 -3.72 -3.89 5.59
N ASP A 134 -4.18 -2.65 5.50
CA ASP A 134 -5.02 -2.20 4.39
C ASP A 134 -4.28 -2.25 3.05
N ASP A 135 -2.97 -2.07 3.06
CA ASP A 135 -2.13 -2.26 1.87
C ASP A 135 -2.17 -3.72 1.38
N VAL A 136 -2.15 -4.70 2.30
CA VAL A 136 -2.24 -6.13 1.95
C VAL A 136 -3.62 -6.46 1.38
N ILE A 137 -4.68 -5.92 1.98
CA ILE A 137 -6.05 -6.04 1.45
C ILE A 137 -6.13 -5.43 0.05
N TRP A 138 -5.51 -4.27 -0.15
CA TRP A 138 -5.45 -3.62 -1.45
C TRP A 138 -4.70 -4.48 -2.49
N LEU A 139 -3.55 -5.05 -2.11
CA LEU A 139 -2.77 -5.96 -2.98
C LEU A 139 -3.61 -7.16 -3.42
N ARG A 140 -4.38 -7.74 -2.51
CA ARG A 140 -5.29 -8.85 -2.81
C ARG A 140 -6.40 -8.44 -3.77
N ASN A 141 -7.02 -7.29 -3.53
CA ASN A 141 -8.15 -6.80 -4.34
C ASN A 141 -7.72 -6.35 -5.74
N ASN A 142 -6.44 -6.02 -5.91
CA ASN A 142 -5.84 -5.60 -7.17
C ASN A 142 -4.95 -6.66 -7.82
N PHE A 143 -5.05 -7.91 -7.39
CA PHE A 143 -4.39 -9.08 -7.98
C PHE A 143 -2.86 -9.09 -7.90
N TYR A 144 -2.27 -8.30 -7.02
CA TYR A 144 -0.82 -8.30 -6.78
C TYR A 144 -0.37 -9.45 -5.88
N ILE A 145 -1.25 -10.03 -5.08
CA ILE A 145 -1.02 -11.27 -4.32
C ILE A 145 -2.17 -12.25 -4.56
N SER A 146 -1.86 -13.54 -4.50
CA SER A 146 -2.84 -14.61 -4.67
C SER A 146 -3.77 -14.74 -3.45
N ARG A 147 -4.82 -15.55 -3.61
CA ARG A 147 -5.72 -15.88 -2.51
C ARG A 147 -5.01 -16.68 -1.41
N GLU A 148 -4.11 -17.56 -1.82
CA GLU A 148 -3.31 -18.42 -0.95
C GLU A 148 -2.32 -17.59 -0.13
N GLU A 149 -1.57 -16.69 -0.79
CA GLU A 149 -0.65 -15.75 -0.15
C GLU A 149 -1.38 -14.85 0.85
N PHE A 150 -2.53 -14.31 0.46
CA PHE A 150 -3.35 -13.51 1.38
C PHE A 150 -3.85 -14.31 2.57
N GLY A 151 -4.31 -15.56 2.36
CA GLY A 151 -4.77 -16.46 3.42
C GLY A 151 -3.65 -16.77 4.43
N GLU A 152 -2.43 -16.99 3.95
CA GLU A 152 -1.25 -17.18 4.79
C GLU A 152 -0.96 -15.96 5.67
N LEU A 153 -0.89 -14.76 5.06
CA LEU A 153 -0.65 -13.52 5.78
C LEU A 153 -1.76 -13.20 6.79
N LYS A 154 -3.01 -13.49 6.42
CA LYS A 154 -4.14 -13.31 7.33
C LYS A 154 -4.03 -14.21 8.56
N SER A 155 -3.64 -15.45 8.41
CA SER A 155 -3.44 -16.37 9.54
C SER A 155 -2.39 -15.85 10.53
N ILE A 156 -1.31 -15.24 10.03
CA ILE A 156 -0.28 -14.62 10.86
C ILE A 156 -0.85 -13.40 11.61
N THR A 157 -1.61 -12.54 10.92
CA THR A 157 -2.17 -11.32 11.52
C THR A 157 -3.28 -11.59 12.51
N ASP A 158 -4.03 -12.70 12.36
CA ASP A 158 -5.06 -13.09 13.32
C ASP A 158 -4.47 -13.46 14.70
N GLU A 159 -3.18 -13.86 14.75
CA GLU A 159 -2.42 -14.15 15.97
C GLU A 159 -1.74 -12.92 16.57
N MET A 160 -1.67 -11.80 15.81
CA MET A 160 -1.04 -10.58 16.29
C MET A 160 -1.94 -9.85 17.31
N PRO A 161 -1.35 -9.31 18.42
CA PRO A 161 -2.12 -8.51 19.36
C PRO A 161 -2.62 -7.25 18.65
N ARG A 162 -3.93 -7.16 18.50
CA ARG A 162 -4.56 -5.91 18.08
C ARG A 162 -4.44 -4.93 19.23
N ARG A 163 -3.76 -3.82 19.00
CA ARG A 163 -3.70 -2.71 19.96
C ARG A 163 -5.14 -2.22 20.16
N THR A 164 -5.76 -2.69 21.22
CA THR A 164 -6.92 -2.02 21.78
C THR A 164 -6.38 -0.80 22.49
N ASP A 165 -6.44 0.35 21.82
CA ASP A 165 -6.17 1.62 22.50
C ASP A 165 -7.24 1.77 23.58
N VAL A 166 -6.83 1.49 24.79
CA VAL A 166 -7.59 1.82 26.00
C VAL A 166 -7.54 3.34 26.10
N PHE A 167 -8.72 3.96 26.08
CA PHE A 167 -8.91 5.37 26.39
C PHE A 167 -8.48 5.70 27.80
#